data_cbce3e60062c77c00b2cf2b167845ea6
#
_entry.id   cbce3e60062c77c00b2cf2b167845ea6
#
_cell.length_a   1.000
_cell.length_b   1.000
_cell.length_c   1.000
_cell.angle_alpha   90.00
_cell.angle_beta   90.00
_cell.angle_gamma   90.00
#
_symmetry.space_group_name_H-M   'P 1'
#
loop_
_entity.id
_entity.type
_entity.pdbx_description
1 polymer ?
#
loop_
_entity_poly.entity_id
_entity_poly.type
_entity_poly.pdbx_seq_one_letter_code
_entity_poly.pdbx_strand_id
1 'polypeptide(L)'
;MQTRHSSCTTILVGKKASIDGSVMAGRNDDTFLPLTPQRYVVYPAYHNHPNQVKSYLNHFVGDRPADGYRYQGVPNVDLKKEGVYDENGFNEKNVAMSATESVYANERVLAFDPLNTESGINEDVIVALTLPFIDSARHGVEYLGQQVAKYGSAEGNGVIFADRDEVWYMEIVTGHHWVAQRIPDDCYALTGNRVAIQEVDFGDPDNFMWSAGIQDFVAQHHLNPDPDGWNFRRIFGTADVFDQHYNTPRQWYGHKLFNPELKFDPMDLDLPFVMKCDHLISLEEVQAYLGSHYQNTPYDPLGHGSEEDKRRFRPISLNRTQNSHVLQIKPDLPEAAQTIMWMALGGAPTFTPYLPLFGNADQADARLRNTPAEL
;
A
#
# COMPACT_ATOMS: atom_id res chain seq x y z
N MET A 1 19.14 -14.56 0.33
CA MET A 1 18.89 -13.22 0.93
C MET A 1 18.00 -12.47 -0.03
N GLN A 2 16.76 -12.21 0.35
CA GLN A 2 15.85 -11.40 -0.47
C GLN A 2 16.45 -9.98 -0.54
N THR A 3 16.71 -9.50 -1.74
CA THR A 3 17.18 -8.12 -1.95
C THR A 3 15.99 -7.20 -1.66
N ARG A 4 16.07 -6.38 -0.61
CA ARG A 4 15.02 -5.43 -0.25
C ARG A 4 15.10 -4.24 -1.21
N HIS A 5 14.25 -4.24 -2.23
CA HIS A 5 14.29 -3.28 -3.34
C HIS A 5 13.20 -2.21 -3.29
N SER A 6 12.14 -2.39 -2.48
CA SER A 6 11.05 -1.42 -2.43
C SER A 6 11.16 -0.46 -1.25
N SER A 7 10.57 0.70 -1.39
CA SER A 7 10.74 1.77 -0.41
C SER A 7 9.51 2.64 -0.19
N CYS A 8 8.31 2.09 -0.38
CA CYS A 8 7.04 2.81 -0.25
C CYS A 8 6.69 3.19 1.20
N THR A 9 5.88 4.24 1.37
CA THR A 9 5.33 4.67 2.66
C THR A 9 3.82 4.78 2.54
N THR A 10 3.08 4.23 3.50
CA THR A 10 1.62 4.16 3.48
C THR A 10 1.00 4.85 4.70
N ILE A 11 -0.10 5.56 4.47
CA ILE A 11 -1.01 6.10 5.49
C ILE A 11 -2.45 5.78 5.11
N LEU A 12 -3.23 5.29 6.09
CA LEU A 12 -4.66 5.02 5.95
C LEU A 12 -5.42 5.80 7.01
N VAL A 13 -6.57 6.37 6.65
CA VAL A 13 -7.39 7.17 7.58
C VAL A 13 -8.84 6.74 7.46
N GLY A 14 -9.40 6.29 8.58
CA GLY A 14 -10.81 5.92 8.69
C GLY A 14 -11.74 7.15 8.64
N LYS A 15 -12.98 6.94 8.22
CA LYS A 15 -13.94 8.03 7.97
C LYS A 15 -14.27 8.92 9.17
N LYS A 16 -14.14 8.42 10.40
CA LYS A 16 -14.35 9.20 11.63
C LYS A 16 -13.06 9.80 12.18
N ALA A 17 -11.91 9.42 11.64
CA ALA A 17 -10.62 10.03 11.92
C ALA A 17 -10.32 11.22 10.99
N SER A 18 -11.04 11.36 9.88
CA SER A 18 -10.90 12.48 8.94
C SER A 18 -11.82 13.65 9.27
N ILE A 19 -11.39 14.88 8.94
CA ILE A 19 -12.12 16.12 9.26
C ILE A 19 -13.41 16.28 8.45
N ASP A 20 -13.49 15.68 7.27
CA ASP A 20 -14.61 15.80 6.34
C ASP A 20 -15.40 14.49 6.15
N GLY A 21 -15.15 13.49 7.00
CA GLY A 21 -15.81 12.19 6.92
C GLY A 21 -15.35 11.31 5.76
N SER A 22 -14.34 11.73 5.01
CA SER A 22 -13.78 10.91 3.92
C SER A 22 -12.94 9.74 4.43
N VAL A 23 -12.91 8.67 3.68
CA VAL A 23 -11.87 7.64 3.78
C VAL A 23 -10.68 8.08 2.94
N MET A 24 -9.47 7.98 3.48
CA MET A 24 -8.26 8.32 2.74
C MET A 24 -7.24 7.18 2.79
N ALA A 25 -6.67 6.85 1.62
CA ALA A 25 -5.57 5.91 1.46
C ALA A 25 -4.43 6.58 0.72
N GLY A 26 -3.34 6.89 1.43
CA GLY A 26 -2.19 7.60 0.87
C GLY A 26 -0.95 6.72 0.78
N ARG A 27 -0.16 6.88 -0.29
CA ARG A 27 1.09 6.15 -0.49
C ARG A 27 2.10 6.95 -1.29
N ASN A 28 3.37 6.85 -0.90
CA ASN A 28 4.51 7.13 -1.76
C ASN A 28 4.95 5.84 -2.43
N ASP A 29 5.00 5.85 -3.75
CA ASP A 29 5.68 4.85 -4.55
C ASP A 29 7.12 5.33 -4.79
N ASP A 30 8.08 4.65 -4.18
CA ASP A 30 9.49 5.04 -4.24
C ASP A 30 10.29 3.96 -4.98
N THR A 31 11.12 4.37 -5.93
CA THR A 31 12.00 3.47 -6.68
C THR A 31 13.44 3.51 -6.18
N PHE A 32 14.23 2.47 -6.44
CA PHE A 32 15.68 2.47 -6.30
C PHE A 32 16.40 2.80 -7.61
N LEU A 33 15.68 2.75 -8.71
CA LEU A 33 16.16 3.09 -10.04
C LEU A 33 15.89 4.57 -10.35
N PRO A 34 16.42 5.12 -11.46
CA PRO A 34 15.94 6.39 -11.97
C PRO A 34 14.42 6.38 -12.16
N LEU A 35 13.79 7.54 -12.00
CA LEU A 35 12.34 7.68 -12.21
C LEU A 35 11.92 7.14 -13.57
N THR A 36 10.87 6.33 -13.57
CA THR A 36 10.27 5.77 -14.78
C THR A 36 9.09 6.64 -15.22
N PRO A 37 8.95 7.02 -16.49
CA PRO A 37 7.78 7.73 -16.96
C PRO A 37 6.49 6.92 -16.74
N GLN A 38 5.53 7.52 -16.06
CA GLN A 38 4.20 6.96 -15.84
C GLN A 38 3.14 7.77 -16.60
N ARG A 39 1.98 7.18 -16.80
CA ARG A 39 0.83 7.82 -17.46
C ARG A 39 -0.44 7.51 -16.70
N TYR A 40 -1.38 8.45 -16.72
CA TYR A 40 -2.71 8.20 -16.19
C TYR A 40 -3.61 7.60 -17.28
N VAL A 41 -4.20 6.45 -17.02
CA VAL A 41 -5.02 5.70 -17.98
C VAL A 41 -6.39 5.40 -17.40
N VAL A 42 -7.42 5.54 -18.24
CA VAL A 42 -8.77 5.04 -17.96
C VAL A 42 -9.00 3.81 -18.84
N TYR A 43 -9.13 2.66 -18.21
CA TYR A 43 -9.43 1.39 -18.87
C TYR A 43 -10.95 1.22 -18.97
N PRO A 44 -11.52 1.03 -20.16
CA PRO A 44 -12.97 0.89 -20.32
C PRO A 44 -13.49 -0.41 -19.69
N ALA A 45 -14.75 -0.40 -19.26
CA ALA A 45 -15.47 -1.62 -18.93
C ALA A 45 -15.58 -2.53 -20.16
N TYR A 46 -15.65 -3.84 -19.92
CA TYR A 46 -15.84 -4.81 -21.00
C TYR A 46 -16.78 -5.93 -20.58
N HIS A 47 -17.45 -6.57 -21.56
CA HIS A 47 -18.44 -7.63 -21.35
C HIS A 47 -18.23 -8.78 -22.31
N ASN A 48 -18.49 -10.00 -21.84
CA ASN A 48 -18.37 -11.25 -22.63
C ASN A 48 -17.01 -11.39 -23.35
N HIS A 49 -15.94 -10.94 -22.70
CA HIS A 49 -14.60 -10.93 -23.27
C HIS A 49 -13.57 -11.53 -22.31
N PRO A 50 -13.50 -12.88 -22.18
CA PRO A 50 -12.48 -13.52 -21.38
C PRO A 50 -11.09 -13.10 -21.84
N ASN A 51 -10.25 -12.69 -20.91
CA ASN A 51 -8.90 -12.24 -21.21
C ASN A 51 -7.95 -12.60 -20.07
N GLN A 52 -6.67 -12.29 -20.25
CA GLN A 52 -5.62 -12.57 -19.30
C GLN A 52 -4.82 -11.32 -18.99
N VAL A 53 -4.30 -11.25 -17.78
CA VAL A 53 -3.26 -10.33 -17.41
C VAL A 53 -1.93 -11.08 -17.33
N LYS A 54 -0.85 -10.42 -17.75
CA LYS A 54 0.51 -10.99 -17.76
C LYS A 54 1.47 -10.04 -17.09
N SER A 55 2.30 -10.58 -16.22
CA SER A 55 3.49 -9.86 -15.77
C SER A 55 4.52 -9.78 -16.90
N TYR A 56 5.25 -8.68 -16.94
CA TYR A 56 6.44 -8.54 -17.79
C TYR A 56 7.74 -8.83 -17.03
N LEU A 57 7.65 -9.03 -15.71
CA LEU A 57 8.80 -9.22 -14.82
C LEU A 57 9.06 -10.68 -14.47
N ASN A 58 8.03 -11.55 -14.58
CA ASN A 58 8.13 -12.98 -14.40
C ASN A 58 7.22 -13.72 -15.39
N HIS A 59 7.00 -15.03 -15.20
CA HIS A 59 6.15 -15.85 -16.09
C HIS A 59 4.67 -15.91 -15.67
N PHE A 60 4.21 -15.00 -14.79
CA PHE A 60 2.83 -15.00 -14.36
C PHE A 60 1.86 -14.72 -15.51
N VAL A 61 0.80 -15.52 -15.58
CA VAL A 61 -0.36 -15.33 -16.45
C VAL A 61 -1.61 -15.64 -15.64
N GLY A 62 -2.42 -14.64 -15.37
CA GLY A 62 -3.68 -14.77 -14.63
C GLY A 62 -4.90 -14.65 -15.53
N ASP A 63 -5.86 -15.58 -15.37
CA ASP A 63 -7.16 -15.48 -16.03
C ASP A 63 -7.99 -14.35 -15.38
N ARG A 64 -8.64 -13.56 -16.22
CA ARG A 64 -9.55 -12.50 -15.81
C ARG A 64 -10.99 -12.87 -16.15
N PRO A 65 -11.98 -12.50 -15.31
CA PRO A 65 -13.39 -12.68 -15.64
C PRO A 65 -13.77 -12.10 -17.01
N ALA A 66 -14.85 -12.63 -17.61
CA ALA A 66 -15.34 -12.17 -18.92
C ALA A 66 -15.93 -10.75 -18.87
N ASP A 67 -16.33 -10.29 -17.70
CA ASP A 67 -16.86 -8.96 -17.45
C ASP A 67 -15.94 -8.22 -16.47
N GLY A 68 -15.63 -6.98 -16.77
CA GLY A 68 -14.81 -6.12 -15.92
C GLY A 68 -15.30 -4.69 -15.91
N TYR A 69 -15.29 -4.07 -14.75
CA TYR A 69 -15.61 -2.67 -14.54
C TYR A 69 -14.58 -1.76 -15.19
N ARG A 70 -15.02 -0.55 -15.60
CA ARG A 70 -14.09 0.54 -15.92
C ARG A 70 -13.27 0.85 -14.67
N TYR A 71 -11.97 1.07 -14.86
CA TYR A 71 -11.08 1.47 -13.79
C TYR A 71 -9.99 2.41 -14.28
N GLN A 72 -9.29 3.02 -13.37
CA GLN A 72 -8.16 3.92 -13.63
C GLN A 72 -6.88 3.30 -13.06
N GLY A 73 -5.77 3.65 -13.69
CA GLY A 73 -4.45 3.23 -13.23
C GLY A 73 -3.38 4.24 -13.65
N VAL A 74 -2.19 4.07 -13.08
CA VAL A 74 -1.02 4.93 -13.35
C VAL A 74 0.17 4.06 -13.81
N PRO A 75 0.00 3.30 -14.91
CA PRO A 75 1.02 2.37 -15.36
C PRO A 75 2.28 3.06 -15.87
N ASN A 76 3.37 2.31 -15.84
CA ASN A 76 4.59 2.67 -16.55
C ASN A 76 4.34 2.84 -18.05
N VAL A 77 5.10 3.70 -18.71
CA VAL A 77 4.97 3.92 -20.17
C VAL A 77 5.58 2.73 -20.94
N ASP A 78 6.76 2.27 -20.57
CA ASP A 78 7.42 1.10 -21.18
C ASP A 78 7.12 -0.17 -20.37
N LEU A 79 5.96 -0.79 -20.63
CA LEU A 79 5.51 -1.98 -19.92
C LEU A 79 6.46 -3.18 -20.06
N LYS A 80 7.17 -3.28 -21.18
CA LYS A 80 8.05 -4.43 -21.42
C LYS A 80 9.33 -4.38 -20.61
N LYS A 81 9.83 -3.17 -20.40
CA LYS A 81 11.07 -2.93 -19.66
C LYS A 81 10.83 -2.82 -18.16
N GLU A 82 9.76 -2.14 -17.78
CA GLU A 82 9.54 -1.68 -16.41
C GLU A 82 8.37 -2.39 -15.69
N GLY A 83 7.66 -3.32 -16.35
CA GLY A 83 6.41 -3.91 -15.83
C GLY A 83 5.21 -2.98 -15.99
N VAL A 84 4.01 -3.50 -15.72
CA VAL A 84 2.76 -2.72 -15.83
C VAL A 84 2.70 -1.68 -14.73
N TYR A 85 2.71 -2.10 -13.47
CA TYR A 85 2.61 -1.26 -12.29
C TYR A 85 1.54 -0.18 -12.41
N ASP A 86 0.25 -0.60 -12.50
CA ASP A 86 -0.88 0.34 -12.44
C ASP A 86 -0.90 1.15 -11.13
N GLU A 87 -0.14 0.71 -10.13
CA GLU A 87 0.15 1.32 -8.83
C GLU A 87 -1.09 1.55 -7.97
N ASN A 88 -2.06 2.32 -8.47
CA ASN A 88 -3.24 2.70 -7.74
C ASN A 88 -4.37 3.10 -8.68
N GLY A 89 -5.60 3.12 -8.17
CA GLY A 89 -6.74 3.60 -8.96
C GLY A 89 -8.07 3.46 -8.26
N PHE A 90 -9.10 3.90 -8.98
CA PHE A 90 -10.49 3.69 -8.66
C PHE A 90 -11.17 2.91 -9.78
N ASN A 91 -12.16 2.09 -9.43
CA ASN A 91 -13.10 1.55 -10.41
C ASN A 91 -14.44 2.31 -10.40
N GLU A 92 -15.34 2.00 -11.33
CA GLU A 92 -16.65 2.64 -11.44
C GLU A 92 -17.62 2.30 -10.30
N LYS A 93 -17.25 1.42 -9.38
CA LYS A 93 -17.97 1.14 -8.14
C LYS A 93 -17.48 2.01 -6.98
N ASN A 94 -16.62 2.99 -7.25
CA ASN A 94 -15.98 3.85 -6.27
C ASN A 94 -15.11 3.08 -5.26
N VAL A 95 -14.55 1.94 -5.66
CA VAL A 95 -13.56 1.20 -4.88
C VAL A 95 -12.19 1.67 -5.27
N ALA A 96 -11.39 2.00 -4.25
CA ALA A 96 -9.98 2.35 -4.36
C ALA A 96 -9.10 1.13 -4.14
N MET A 97 -7.97 1.08 -4.84
CA MET A 97 -6.92 0.10 -4.62
C MET A 97 -5.55 0.73 -4.82
N SER A 98 -4.58 0.33 -3.99
CA SER A 98 -3.17 0.61 -4.20
C SER A 98 -2.34 -0.59 -3.74
N ALA A 99 -1.32 -0.95 -4.50
CA ALA A 99 -0.47 -2.11 -4.22
C ALA A 99 0.99 -1.70 -4.17
N THR A 100 1.78 -2.43 -3.37
CA THR A 100 3.21 -2.15 -3.16
C THR A 100 3.98 -3.36 -2.66
N GLU A 101 5.14 -3.64 -3.23
CA GLU A 101 6.13 -4.57 -2.68
C GLU A 101 6.74 -3.97 -1.39
N SER A 102 6.03 -4.05 -0.30
CA SER A 102 6.43 -3.39 0.94
C SER A 102 6.53 -4.31 2.15
N VAL A 103 6.26 -5.60 2.00
CA VAL A 103 6.22 -6.55 3.10
C VAL A 103 7.33 -7.56 2.99
N TYR A 104 8.22 -7.60 3.99
CA TYR A 104 9.31 -8.58 4.05
C TYR A 104 9.04 -9.60 5.14
N ALA A 105 8.88 -10.86 4.73
CA ALA A 105 8.78 -11.97 5.64
C ALA A 105 10.17 -12.45 6.09
N ASN A 106 10.23 -13.04 7.29
CA ASN A 106 11.45 -13.64 7.79
C ASN A 106 11.75 -15.01 7.14
N GLU A 107 13.02 -15.41 7.17
CA GLU A 107 13.49 -16.64 6.53
C GLU A 107 12.86 -17.93 7.12
N ARG A 108 12.40 -17.90 8.38
CA ARG A 108 11.78 -19.06 9.03
C ARG A 108 10.47 -19.44 8.35
N VAL A 109 9.60 -18.46 8.07
CA VAL A 109 8.31 -18.73 7.42
C VAL A 109 8.50 -19.05 5.94
N LEU A 110 9.43 -18.37 5.25
CA LEU A 110 9.74 -18.60 3.84
C LEU A 110 10.40 -19.97 3.59
N ALA A 111 10.99 -20.60 4.60
CA ALA A 111 11.51 -21.95 4.48
C ALA A 111 10.41 -23.01 4.29
N PHE A 112 9.18 -22.74 4.72
CA PHE A 112 8.06 -23.68 4.66
C PHE A 112 7.03 -23.32 3.58
N ASP A 113 6.85 -22.03 3.29
CA ASP A 113 6.01 -21.54 2.18
C ASP A 113 6.78 -20.44 1.41
N PRO A 114 7.69 -20.84 0.50
CA PRO A 114 8.51 -19.91 -0.25
C PRO A 114 7.67 -19.11 -1.25
N LEU A 115 8.13 -17.90 -1.58
CA LEU A 115 7.58 -17.09 -2.65
C LEU A 115 7.76 -17.79 -4.00
N ASN A 116 6.72 -17.77 -4.84
CA ASN A 116 6.75 -18.29 -6.21
C ASN A 116 7.29 -17.22 -7.17
N THR A 117 8.58 -16.90 -7.07
CA THR A 117 9.23 -15.82 -7.83
C THR A 117 9.18 -16.02 -9.35
N GLU A 118 9.02 -17.27 -9.82
CA GLU A 118 9.04 -17.60 -11.23
C GLU A 118 7.70 -17.29 -11.92
N SER A 119 6.57 -17.64 -11.29
CA SER A 119 5.25 -17.57 -11.92
C SER A 119 4.11 -17.20 -10.96
N GLY A 120 4.42 -16.77 -9.76
CA GLY A 120 3.45 -16.20 -8.81
C GLY A 120 3.02 -14.79 -9.21
N ILE A 121 1.97 -14.31 -8.54
CA ILE A 121 1.48 -12.95 -8.73
C ILE A 121 2.58 -11.97 -8.33
N ASN A 122 2.97 -11.12 -9.28
CA ASN A 122 3.93 -10.06 -9.08
C ASN A 122 3.19 -8.73 -8.90
N GLU A 123 3.77 -7.79 -8.16
CA GLU A 123 3.16 -6.48 -7.87
C GLU A 123 2.69 -5.76 -9.14
N ASP A 124 3.46 -5.86 -10.23
CA ASP A 124 3.18 -5.17 -11.48
C ASP A 124 1.79 -5.46 -12.07
N VAL A 125 1.12 -6.53 -11.66
CA VAL A 125 -0.21 -6.93 -12.17
C VAL A 125 -1.32 -6.93 -11.12
N ILE A 126 -1.03 -6.70 -9.84
CA ILE A 126 -2.02 -6.87 -8.76
C ILE A 126 -3.26 -5.97 -8.98
N VAL A 127 -3.08 -4.71 -9.35
CA VAL A 127 -4.18 -3.77 -9.59
C VAL A 127 -5.01 -4.22 -10.81
N ALA A 128 -4.37 -4.52 -11.94
CA ALA A 128 -5.04 -4.97 -13.17
C ALA A 128 -5.73 -6.35 -13.01
N LEU A 129 -5.23 -7.20 -12.10
CA LEU A 129 -5.81 -8.51 -11.77
C LEU A 129 -7.04 -8.39 -10.87
N THR A 130 -7.16 -7.31 -10.08
CA THR A 130 -8.12 -7.24 -8.97
C THR A 130 -9.14 -6.12 -9.13
N LEU A 131 -8.70 -4.89 -9.34
CA LEU A 131 -9.56 -3.69 -9.28
C LEU A 131 -10.76 -3.72 -10.24
N PRO A 132 -10.68 -4.26 -11.47
CA PRO A 132 -11.81 -4.35 -12.38
C PRO A 132 -12.94 -5.31 -11.95
N PHE A 133 -12.74 -6.12 -10.90
CA PHE A 133 -13.62 -7.24 -10.55
C PHE A 133 -14.25 -7.13 -9.16
N ILE A 134 -13.97 -6.05 -8.45
CA ILE A 134 -14.41 -5.85 -7.07
C ILE A 134 -15.43 -4.72 -6.96
N ASP A 135 -16.38 -4.84 -6.03
CA ASP A 135 -17.45 -3.87 -5.80
C ASP A 135 -17.46 -3.28 -4.38
N SER A 136 -16.54 -3.71 -3.54
CA SER A 136 -16.30 -3.17 -2.19
C SER A 136 -14.85 -3.44 -1.76
N ALA A 137 -14.41 -2.76 -0.72
CA ALA A 137 -13.08 -2.96 -0.14
C ALA A 137 -12.92 -4.38 0.40
N ARG A 138 -13.93 -4.89 1.10
CA ARG A 138 -13.96 -6.28 1.61
C ARG A 138 -13.88 -7.31 0.50
N HIS A 139 -14.67 -7.15 -0.57
CA HIS A 139 -14.61 -8.01 -1.74
C HIS A 139 -13.21 -8.00 -2.39
N GLY A 140 -12.52 -6.87 -2.34
CA GLY A 140 -11.12 -6.76 -2.80
C GLY A 140 -10.18 -7.71 -2.07
N VAL A 141 -10.25 -7.77 -0.75
CA VAL A 141 -9.46 -8.68 0.07
C VAL A 141 -9.79 -10.15 -0.25
N GLU A 142 -11.08 -10.49 -0.32
CA GLU A 142 -11.55 -11.84 -0.63
C GLU A 142 -11.09 -12.29 -2.02
N TYR A 143 -11.28 -11.43 -3.02
CA TYR A 143 -10.92 -11.73 -4.40
C TYR A 143 -9.41 -11.93 -4.57
N LEU A 144 -8.59 -11.00 -4.09
CA LEU A 144 -7.14 -11.14 -4.18
C LEU A 144 -6.64 -12.33 -3.37
N GLY A 145 -7.22 -12.59 -2.19
CA GLY A 145 -6.91 -13.77 -1.39
C GLY A 145 -7.15 -15.08 -2.14
N GLN A 146 -8.22 -15.18 -2.93
CA GLN A 146 -8.49 -16.33 -3.80
C GLN A 146 -7.46 -16.43 -4.94
N GLN A 147 -7.02 -15.31 -5.52
CA GLN A 147 -5.98 -15.32 -6.54
C GLN A 147 -4.64 -15.78 -5.97
N VAL A 148 -4.26 -15.30 -4.77
CA VAL A 148 -3.05 -15.76 -4.07
C VAL A 148 -3.10 -17.26 -3.77
N ALA A 149 -4.24 -17.76 -3.31
CA ALA A 149 -4.42 -19.21 -3.08
C ALA A 149 -4.28 -20.03 -4.36
N LYS A 150 -4.69 -19.48 -5.52
CA LYS A 150 -4.64 -20.15 -6.82
C LYS A 150 -3.26 -20.15 -7.47
N TYR A 151 -2.59 -19.01 -7.45
CA TYR A 151 -1.37 -18.78 -8.24
C TYR A 151 -0.10 -18.70 -7.40
N GLY A 152 -0.25 -18.45 -6.10
CA GLY A 152 0.85 -18.04 -5.23
C GLY A 152 1.29 -16.61 -5.48
N SER A 153 2.06 -16.04 -4.54
CA SER A 153 2.68 -14.73 -4.66
C SER A 153 4.16 -14.83 -5.00
N ALA A 154 4.64 -13.96 -5.86
CA ALA A 154 6.07 -13.89 -6.25
C ALA A 154 6.90 -13.10 -5.23
N GLU A 155 6.26 -12.21 -4.46
CA GLU A 155 6.90 -11.29 -3.54
C GLU A 155 5.95 -10.93 -2.39
N GLY A 156 6.48 -10.29 -1.34
CA GLY A 156 5.69 -9.80 -0.23
C GLY A 156 5.05 -8.46 -0.55
N ASN A 157 3.72 -8.37 -0.43
CA ASN A 157 2.97 -7.18 -0.81
C ASN A 157 2.06 -6.67 0.31
N GLY A 158 2.02 -5.33 0.47
CA GLY A 158 0.99 -4.63 1.22
C GLY A 158 -0.03 -4.04 0.25
N VAL A 159 -1.29 -4.44 0.35
CA VAL A 159 -2.34 -4.03 -0.58
C VAL A 159 -3.44 -3.30 0.17
N ILE A 160 -3.82 -2.14 -0.36
CA ILE A 160 -4.87 -1.29 0.19
C ILE A 160 -6.13 -1.49 -0.62
N PHE A 161 -7.25 -1.66 0.07
CA PHE A 161 -8.59 -1.58 -0.49
C PHE A 161 -9.40 -0.57 0.32
N ALA A 162 -10.10 0.34 -0.35
CA ALA A 162 -10.96 1.30 0.32
C ALA A 162 -12.24 1.55 -0.48
N ASP A 163 -13.32 1.77 0.23
CA ASP A 163 -14.58 2.26 -0.30
C ASP A 163 -15.15 3.35 0.63
N ARG A 164 -16.38 3.77 0.40
CA ARG A 164 -17.02 4.80 1.23
C ARG A 164 -17.20 4.42 2.70
N ASP A 165 -17.17 3.14 3.02
CA ASP A 165 -17.50 2.60 4.33
C ASP A 165 -16.30 2.08 5.10
N GLU A 166 -15.32 1.51 4.41
CA GLU A 166 -14.19 0.80 5.02
C GLU A 166 -12.86 1.08 4.31
N VAL A 167 -11.77 0.93 5.07
CA VAL A 167 -10.42 0.78 4.51
C VAL A 167 -9.78 -0.47 5.09
N TRP A 168 -9.20 -1.29 4.22
CA TRP A 168 -8.51 -2.54 4.54
C TRP A 168 -7.06 -2.49 4.11
N TYR A 169 -6.20 -3.05 4.92
CA TYR A 169 -4.81 -3.31 4.59
C TYR A 169 -4.52 -4.79 4.63
N MET A 170 -4.09 -5.37 3.50
CA MET A 170 -3.79 -6.78 3.33
C MET A 170 -2.28 -6.96 3.16
N GLU A 171 -1.67 -7.81 3.97
CA GLU A 171 -0.26 -8.18 3.88
C GLU A 171 -0.12 -9.62 3.40
N ILE A 172 0.42 -9.79 2.19
CA ILE A 172 0.79 -11.09 1.61
C ILE A 172 2.26 -11.31 1.98
N VAL A 173 2.54 -12.34 2.77
CA VAL A 173 3.85 -12.51 3.43
C VAL A 173 4.65 -13.69 2.93
N THR A 174 4.00 -14.72 2.38
CA THR A 174 4.65 -15.91 1.80
C THR A 174 4.00 -16.27 0.48
N GLY A 175 4.34 -17.41 -0.10
CA GLY A 175 3.74 -17.88 -1.35
C GLY A 175 2.21 -17.90 -1.31
N HIS A 176 1.59 -18.25 -0.17
CA HIS A 176 0.14 -18.43 -0.09
C HIS A 176 -0.50 -17.80 1.14
N HIS A 177 0.28 -17.36 2.14
CA HIS A 177 -0.27 -16.84 3.38
C HIS A 177 -0.32 -15.30 3.42
N TRP A 178 -1.45 -14.82 3.92
CA TRP A 178 -1.75 -13.40 4.08
C TRP A 178 -2.71 -13.17 5.24
N VAL A 179 -2.67 -11.96 5.78
CA VAL A 179 -3.68 -11.41 6.70
C VAL A 179 -4.09 -10.03 6.21
N ALA A 180 -5.35 -9.70 6.38
CA ALA A 180 -5.87 -8.34 6.17
C ALA A 180 -6.55 -7.83 7.44
N GLN A 181 -6.35 -6.55 7.72
CA GLN A 181 -6.97 -5.84 8.84
C GLN A 181 -7.77 -4.64 8.34
N ARG A 182 -9.01 -4.54 8.78
CA ARG A 182 -9.82 -3.35 8.64
C ARG A 182 -9.28 -2.27 9.58
N ILE A 183 -9.10 -1.07 9.07
CA ILE A 183 -8.72 0.07 9.91
C ILE A 183 -10.01 0.62 10.55
N PRO A 184 -10.09 0.70 11.88
CA PRO A 184 -11.28 1.23 12.54
C PRO A 184 -11.59 2.66 12.07
N ASP A 185 -12.90 2.98 12.03
CA ASP A 185 -13.37 4.26 11.50
C ASP A 185 -12.73 5.48 12.16
N ASP A 186 -12.42 5.41 13.45
CA ASP A 186 -11.88 6.50 14.27
C ASP A 186 -10.35 6.45 14.43
N CYS A 187 -9.69 5.63 13.58
CA CYS A 187 -8.24 5.42 13.62
C CYS A 187 -7.56 5.78 12.30
N TYR A 188 -6.25 5.93 12.40
CA TYR A 188 -5.33 5.95 11.28
C TYR A 188 -4.33 4.78 11.39
N ALA A 189 -3.69 4.43 10.28
CA ALA A 189 -2.64 3.43 10.25
C ALA A 189 -1.45 3.90 9.43
N LEU A 190 -0.24 3.52 9.86
CA LEU A 190 1.03 3.91 9.21
C LEU A 190 1.92 2.70 9.03
N THR A 191 2.51 2.57 7.86
CA THR A 191 3.54 1.55 7.62
C THR A 191 4.61 2.00 6.65
N GLY A 192 5.79 1.39 6.80
CA GLY A 192 6.86 1.40 5.82
C GLY A 192 6.97 0.03 5.13
N ASN A 193 8.20 -0.42 4.86
CA ASN A 193 8.46 -1.68 4.16
C ASN A 193 8.70 -2.83 5.15
N ARG A 194 7.70 -3.16 5.93
CA ARG A 194 7.73 -4.26 6.91
C ARG A 194 6.32 -4.79 7.16
N VAL A 195 6.22 -5.99 7.73
CA VAL A 195 4.93 -6.48 8.27
C VAL A 195 4.47 -5.54 9.37
N ALA A 196 3.28 -4.96 9.22
CA ALA A 196 2.73 -3.92 10.09
C ALA A 196 1.63 -4.43 11.02
N ILE A 197 0.77 -5.34 10.52
CA ILE A 197 -0.32 -5.92 11.30
C ILE A 197 0.25 -6.64 12.53
N GLN A 198 -0.33 -6.36 13.69
CA GLN A 198 0.10 -6.89 14.98
C GLN A 198 -0.81 -8.04 15.42
N GLU A 199 -1.52 -7.88 16.53
CA GLU A 199 -2.41 -8.94 17.04
C GLU A 199 -3.58 -9.18 16.09
N VAL A 200 -3.84 -10.47 15.80
CA VAL A 200 -4.94 -10.91 14.94
C VAL A 200 -5.97 -11.65 15.80
N ASP A 201 -7.19 -11.15 15.79
CA ASP A 201 -8.34 -11.82 16.41
C ASP A 201 -9.10 -12.68 15.38
N PHE A 202 -8.86 -13.98 15.39
CA PHE A 202 -9.56 -14.93 14.54
C PHE A 202 -11.05 -15.14 14.92
N GLY A 203 -11.50 -14.55 16.01
CA GLY A 203 -12.91 -14.50 16.40
C GLY A 203 -13.66 -13.28 15.84
N ASP A 204 -12.95 -12.34 15.21
CA ASP A 204 -13.51 -11.09 14.68
C ASP A 204 -13.36 -10.99 13.14
N PRO A 205 -14.19 -11.71 12.37
CA PRO A 205 -14.16 -11.67 10.92
C PRO A 205 -14.62 -10.33 10.31
N ASP A 206 -15.19 -9.45 11.12
CA ASP A 206 -15.59 -8.11 10.68
C ASP A 206 -14.38 -7.18 10.53
N ASN A 207 -13.33 -7.42 11.32
CA ASN A 207 -12.11 -6.61 11.30
C ASN A 207 -10.86 -7.33 10.81
N PHE A 208 -10.91 -8.66 10.70
CA PHE A 208 -9.77 -9.45 10.19
C PHE A 208 -10.21 -10.48 9.15
N MET A 209 -9.38 -10.64 8.13
CA MET A 209 -9.47 -11.73 7.17
C MET A 209 -8.08 -12.37 6.98
N TRP A 210 -8.04 -13.65 6.62
CA TRP A 210 -6.80 -14.39 6.53
C TRP A 210 -6.86 -15.56 5.52
N SER A 211 -5.70 -15.99 5.08
CA SER A 211 -5.59 -17.17 4.21
C SER A 211 -5.97 -18.46 4.94
N ALA A 212 -6.63 -19.36 4.21
CA ALA A 212 -7.01 -20.65 4.76
C ALA A 212 -5.79 -21.42 5.31
N GLY A 213 -5.93 -22.01 6.50
CA GLY A 213 -4.90 -22.84 7.11
C GLY A 213 -3.71 -22.09 7.73
N ILE A 214 -3.70 -20.75 7.78
CA ILE A 214 -2.56 -19.99 8.32
C ILE A 214 -2.26 -20.32 9.79
N GLN A 215 -3.29 -20.56 10.62
CA GLN A 215 -3.09 -20.93 12.02
C GLN A 215 -2.45 -22.32 12.14
N ASP A 216 -2.93 -23.29 11.34
CA ASP A 216 -2.38 -24.65 11.31
C ASP A 216 -0.93 -24.63 10.78
N PHE A 217 -0.64 -23.82 9.76
CA PHE A 217 0.72 -23.61 9.26
C PHE A 217 1.67 -23.13 10.36
N VAL A 218 1.27 -22.09 11.10
CA VAL A 218 2.07 -21.53 12.21
C VAL A 218 2.26 -22.55 13.31
N ALA A 219 1.21 -23.27 13.71
CA ALA A 219 1.26 -24.28 14.77
C ALA A 219 2.13 -25.49 14.37
N GLN A 220 1.93 -26.05 13.17
CA GLN A 220 2.64 -27.22 12.67
C GLN A 220 4.16 -26.99 12.57
N HIS A 221 4.57 -25.79 12.21
CA HIS A 221 5.97 -25.43 12.01
C HIS A 221 6.58 -24.68 13.20
N HIS A 222 5.85 -24.55 14.32
CA HIS A 222 6.30 -23.87 15.54
C HIS A 222 6.84 -22.45 15.29
N LEU A 223 6.13 -21.66 14.47
CA LEU A 223 6.61 -20.36 13.99
C LEU A 223 6.28 -19.20 14.93
N ASN A 224 5.29 -19.35 15.82
CA ASN A 224 4.96 -18.32 16.80
C ASN A 224 6.05 -18.21 17.86
N PRO A 225 6.73 -17.05 17.99
CA PRO A 225 7.76 -16.85 19.02
C PRO A 225 7.16 -16.60 20.42
N ASP A 226 5.88 -16.24 20.50
CA ASP A 226 5.22 -15.86 21.73
C ASP A 226 4.44 -17.04 22.33
N PRO A 227 4.49 -17.22 23.66
CA PRO A 227 3.74 -18.29 24.33
C PRO A 227 2.22 -18.05 24.30
N ASP A 228 1.82 -16.77 24.29
CA ASP A 228 0.42 -16.33 24.31
C ASP A 228 0.19 -15.30 23.19
N GLY A 229 -1.04 -15.26 22.64
CA GLY A 229 -1.41 -14.35 21.56
C GLY A 229 -1.00 -14.83 20.16
N TRP A 230 -1.33 -14.02 19.18
CA TRP A 230 -1.02 -14.30 17.76
C TRP A 230 -0.65 -13.01 17.04
N ASN A 231 0.58 -12.57 17.26
CA ASN A 231 1.10 -11.34 16.66
C ASN A 231 1.69 -11.61 15.28
N PHE A 232 0.98 -11.19 14.23
CA PHE A 232 1.34 -11.46 12.85
C PHE A 232 2.73 -10.91 12.49
N ARG A 233 3.02 -9.67 12.92
CA ARG A 233 4.35 -9.05 12.72
C ARG A 233 5.47 -9.90 13.30
N ARG A 234 5.30 -10.42 14.50
CA ARG A 234 6.34 -11.20 15.21
C ARG A 234 6.51 -12.60 14.64
N ILE A 235 5.43 -13.18 14.13
CA ILE A 235 5.45 -14.50 13.49
C ILE A 235 6.11 -14.42 12.10
N PHE A 236 5.65 -13.51 11.26
CA PHE A 236 6.01 -13.47 9.85
C PHE A 236 7.04 -12.40 9.48
N GLY A 237 7.06 -11.28 10.17
CA GLY A 237 7.86 -10.11 9.80
C GLY A 237 9.33 -10.18 10.19
N THR A 238 10.06 -9.19 9.74
CA THR A 238 11.44 -8.91 10.15
C THR A 238 11.45 -7.97 11.36
N ALA A 239 12.55 -7.99 12.12
CA ALA A 239 12.78 -7.13 13.28
C ALA A 239 14.29 -6.92 13.44
N ASP A 240 14.91 -6.24 12.51
CA ASP A 240 16.35 -6.08 12.44
C ASP A 240 16.79 -4.59 12.42
N VAL A 241 18.10 -4.37 12.37
CA VAL A 241 18.69 -3.02 12.30
C VAL A 241 18.23 -2.23 11.07
N PHE A 242 17.93 -2.92 9.96
CA PHE A 242 17.39 -2.26 8.79
C PHE A 242 16.00 -1.69 9.08
N ASP A 243 15.12 -2.44 9.75
CA ASP A 243 13.80 -1.94 10.14
C ASP A 243 13.89 -0.71 11.05
N GLN A 244 14.82 -0.70 12.00
CA GLN A 244 15.03 0.41 12.95
C GLN A 244 15.50 1.71 12.29
N HIS A 245 16.19 1.65 11.15
CA HIS A 245 16.71 2.84 10.46
C HIS A 245 15.89 3.22 9.23
N TYR A 246 15.21 2.26 8.63
CA TYR A 246 14.52 2.43 7.37
C TYR A 246 13.00 2.49 7.51
N ASN A 247 12.41 1.67 8.37
CA ASN A 247 10.96 1.50 8.46
C ASN A 247 10.34 2.24 9.65
N THR A 248 10.79 1.97 10.87
CA THR A 248 10.19 2.53 12.08
C THR A 248 10.24 4.05 12.17
N PRO A 249 11.29 4.77 11.69
CA PRO A 249 11.31 6.23 11.74
C PRO A 249 10.16 6.90 10.97
N ARG A 250 9.66 6.26 9.91
CA ARG A 250 8.53 6.77 9.14
C ARG A 250 7.21 6.66 9.91
N GLN A 251 6.98 5.52 10.59
CA GLN A 251 5.85 5.36 11.49
C GLN A 251 5.93 6.33 12.68
N TRP A 252 7.10 6.37 13.34
CA TRP A 252 7.37 7.29 14.45
C TRP A 252 7.03 8.74 14.08
N TYR A 253 7.44 9.21 12.92
CA TYR A 253 7.20 10.60 12.53
C TYR A 253 5.72 10.87 12.28
N GLY A 254 4.99 9.94 11.68
CA GLY A 254 3.54 10.06 11.53
C GLY A 254 2.84 10.07 12.89
N HIS A 255 3.21 9.19 13.83
CA HIS A 255 2.67 9.24 15.20
C HIS A 255 2.98 10.57 15.90
N LYS A 256 4.18 11.12 15.69
CA LYS A 256 4.53 12.45 16.21
C LYS A 256 3.65 13.57 15.63
N LEU A 257 3.19 13.47 14.39
CA LEU A 257 2.29 14.45 13.79
C LEU A 257 0.85 14.33 14.30
N PHE A 258 0.33 13.11 14.39
CA PHE A 258 -1.08 12.85 14.70
C PHE A 258 -1.36 12.65 16.20
N ASN A 259 -0.32 12.36 17.00
CA ASN A 259 -0.39 12.20 18.45
C ASN A 259 0.84 12.87 19.10
N PRO A 260 0.95 14.20 19.06
CA PRO A 260 2.18 14.91 19.45
C PRO A 260 2.56 14.78 20.93
N GLU A 261 1.61 14.44 21.80
CA GLU A 261 1.86 14.23 23.22
C GLU A 261 2.53 12.88 23.53
N LEU A 262 2.41 11.91 22.62
CA LEU A 262 3.05 10.60 22.78
C LEU A 262 4.54 10.69 22.43
N LYS A 263 5.36 10.03 23.22
CA LYS A 263 6.82 10.03 23.05
C LYS A 263 7.29 8.61 22.68
N PHE A 264 7.36 8.37 21.37
CA PHE A 264 7.91 7.12 20.84
C PHE A 264 9.39 7.28 20.48
N ASP A 265 10.14 6.21 20.54
CA ASP A 265 11.49 6.13 19.97
C ASP A 265 11.39 5.88 18.45
N PRO A 266 12.13 6.63 17.61
CA PRO A 266 12.13 6.39 16.17
C PRO A 266 12.62 5.01 15.76
N MET A 267 13.37 4.32 16.61
CA MET A 267 13.93 2.98 16.37
C MET A 267 13.12 1.86 17.05
N ASP A 268 11.97 2.18 17.64
CA ASP A 268 11.12 1.20 18.30
C ASP A 268 10.50 0.24 17.27
N LEU A 269 10.78 -1.05 17.42
CA LEU A 269 10.25 -2.10 16.55
C LEU A 269 8.78 -2.43 16.85
N ASP A 270 8.26 -2.03 18.02
CA ASP A 270 6.89 -2.31 18.45
C ASP A 270 5.93 -1.13 18.28
N LEU A 271 6.31 -0.10 17.51
CA LEU A 271 5.39 0.99 17.16
C LEU A 271 4.04 0.44 16.67
N PRO A 272 2.92 0.98 17.16
CA PRO A 272 1.59 0.52 16.77
C PRO A 272 1.34 0.77 15.29
N PHE A 273 0.69 -0.20 14.62
CA PHE A 273 0.24 -0.04 13.23
C PHE A 273 -0.97 0.88 13.15
N VAL A 274 -1.97 0.64 14.00
CA VAL A 274 -3.25 1.36 14.05
C VAL A 274 -3.32 2.17 15.33
N MET A 275 -3.71 3.45 15.22
CA MET A 275 -3.91 4.34 16.36
C MET A 275 -5.11 5.27 16.17
N LYS A 276 -5.72 5.71 17.28
CA LYS A 276 -6.60 6.87 17.30
C LYS A 276 -5.76 8.14 17.23
N CYS A 277 -6.22 9.11 16.44
CA CYS A 277 -5.59 10.43 16.39
C CYS A 277 -6.10 11.34 17.52
N ASP A 278 -5.27 12.30 17.94
CA ASP A 278 -5.65 13.30 18.94
C ASP A 278 -6.55 14.40 18.35
N HIS A 279 -6.60 14.51 17.03
CA HIS A 279 -7.43 15.45 16.27
C HIS A 279 -7.91 14.82 14.96
N LEU A 280 -8.90 15.42 14.30
CA LEU A 280 -9.37 14.96 13.00
C LEU A 280 -8.34 15.34 11.91
N ILE A 281 -7.96 14.35 11.11
CA ILE A 281 -6.90 14.45 10.09
C ILE A 281 -7.49 15.03 8.79
N SER A 282 -6.86 16.08 8.27
CA SER A 282 -7.19 16.68 6.99
C SER A 282 -6.43 16.01 5.82
N LEU A 283 -6.91 16.23 4.58
CA LEU A 283 -6.20 15.81 3.38
C LEU A 283 -4.79 16.43 3.31
N GLU A 284 -4.67 17.70 3.67
CA GLU A 284 -3.40 18.44 3.66
C GLU A 284 -2.40 17.84 4.64
N GLU A 285 -2.84 17.33 5.78
CA GLU A 285 -1.97 16.65 6.75
C GLU A 285 -1.50 15.30 6.22
N VAL A 286 -2.36 14.55 5.51
CA VAL A 286 -1.94 13.31 4.81
C VAL A 286 -0.89 13.62 3.75
N GLN A 287 -1.11 14.65 2.93
CA GLN A 287 -0.14 15.09 1.92
C GLN A 287 1.16 15.60 2.56
N ALA A 288 1.07 16.35 3.67
CA ALA A 288 2.23 16.82 4.42
C ALA A 288 3.04 15.66 5.03
N TYR A 289 2.38 14.61 5.52
CA TYR A 289 3.06 13.40 5.97
C TYR A 289 3.81 12.73 4.84
N LEU A 290 3.18 12.51 3.69
CA LEU A 290 3.81 11.89 2.51
C LEU A 290 4.94 12.77 1.94
N GLY A 291 4.80 14.10 2.02
CA GLY A 291 5.82 15.07 1.66
C GLY A 291 6.90 15.32 2.73
N SER A 292 6.91 14.56 3.82
CA SER A 292 7.76 14.84 4.96
C SER A 292 9.20 14.34 4.78
N HIS A 293 10.12 15.11 5.36
CA HIS A 293 11.54 14.77 5.50
C HIS A 293 12.02 14.88 6.96
N TYR A 294 11.11 14.65 7.93
CA TYR A 294 11.35 14.76 9.39
C TYR A 294 11.55 16.20 9.88
N GLN A 295 10.83 17.15 9.30
CA GLN A 295 10.89 18.56 9.65
C GLN A 295 10.76 18.77 11.17
N ASN A 296 11.50 19.75 11.70
CA ASN A 296 11.52 20.07 13.12
C ASN A 296 12.08 18.95 14.02
N THR A 297 12.93 18.09 13.47
CA THR A 297 13.70 17.08 14.21
C THR A 297 15.18 17.16 13.86
N PRO A 298 16.09 16.60 14.67
CA PRO A 298 17.51 16.50 14.30
C PRO A 298 17.77 15.67 13.03
N TYR A 299 16.82 14.79 12.66
CA TYR A 299 16.93 13.85 11.54
C TYR A 299 16.51 14.43 10.18
N ASP A 300 16.12 15.70 10.16
CA ASP A 300 15.77 16.41 8.94
C ASP A 300 17.02 16.63 8.06
N PRO A 301 17.14 15.98 6.87
CA PRO A 301 18.28 16.18 5.99
C PRO A 301 18.42 17.61 5.47
N LEU A 302 17.33 18.41 5.48
CA LEU A 302 17.33 19.83 5.09
C LEU A 302 17.41 20.77 6.30
N GLY A 303 17.42 20.22 7.52
CA GLY A 303 17.38 20.97 8.77
C GLY A 303 18.76 21.29 9.37
N HIS A 304 18.77 21.51 10.67
CA HIS A 304 19.96 21.99 11.43
C HIS A 304 20.59 20.93 12.34
N GLY A 305 20.23 19.65 12.18
CA GLY A 305 20.85 18.54 12.92
C GLY A 305 22.33 18.34 12.56
N SER A 306 23.02 17.49 13.31
CA SER A 306 24.38 17.04 12.95
C SER A 306 24.38 16.31 11.61
N GLU A 307 25.50 16.26 10.93
CA GLU A 307 25.62 15.51 9.68
C GLU A 307 25.39 14.00 9.85
N GLU A 308 25.63 13.47 11.05
CA GLU A 308 25.31 12.09 11.44
C GLU A 308 23.80 11.90 11.57
N ASP A 309 23.12 12.77 12.30
CA ASP A 309 21.67 12.68 12.51
C ASP A 309 20.89 12.85 11.22
N LYS A 310 21.28 13.79 10.34
CA LYS A 310 20.65 14.02 9.04
C LYS A 310 20.70 12.81 8.10
N ARG A 311 21.65 11.92 8.30
CA ARG A 311 21.83 10.70 7.47
C ARG A 311 21.36 9.44 8.17
N ARG A 312 20.91 9.56 9.41
CA ARG A 312 20.60 8.41 10.26
C ARG A 312 19.41 7.62 9.77
N PHE A 313 18.38 8.29 9.27
CA PHE A 313 17.13 7.69 8.86
C PHE A 313 16.76 8.03 7.43
N ARG A 314 16.09 7.11 6.78
CA ARG A 314 15.52 7.31 5.44
C ARG A 314 14.29 8.24 5.54
N PRO A 315 14.26 9.41 4.86
CA PRO A 315 13.09 10.30 4.85
C PRO A 315 11.85 9.65 4.22
N ILE A 316 10.67 10.19 4.51
CA ILE A 316 9.40 9.75 3.89
C ILE A 316 9.37 10.19 2.43
N SER A 317 9.52 11.50 2.17
CA SER A 317 9.63 12.06 0.84
C SER A 317 11.04 11.90 0.29
N LEU A 318 11.16 11.36 -0.91
CA LEU A 318 12.44 11.16 -1.60
C LEU A 318 12.43 11.84 -2.97
N ASN A 319 13.62 12.18 -3.45
CA ASN A 319 13.83 12.63 -4.84
C ASN A 319 13.54 11.54 -5.88
N ARG A 320 13.43 10.29 -5.43
CA ARG A 320 13.11 9.10 -6.23
C ARG A 320 11.71 8.54 -5.94
N THR A 321 10.83 9.33 -5.32
CA THR A 321 9.41 9.02 -5.24
C THR A 321 8.80 9.13 -6.64
N GLN A 322 8.40 8.01 -7.21
CA GLN A 322 7.89 7.89 -8.58
C GLN A 322 6.56 8.62 -8.72
N ASN A 323 5.63 8.30 -7.82
CA ASN A 323 4.43 9.07 -7.57
C ASN A 323 4.09 9.07 -6.07
N SER A 324 3.41 10.13 -5.65
CA SER A 324 2.78 10.19 -4.34
C SER A 324 1.30 10.43 -4.55
N HIS A 325 0.45 9.61 -3.94
CA HIS A 325 -0.99 9.71 -4.14
C HIS A 325 -1.78 9.61 -2.84
N VAL A 326 -2.96 10.24 -2.84
CA VAL A 326 -4.00 10.05 -1.84
C VAL A 326 -5.30 9.72 -2.58
N LEU A 327 -5.83 8.53 -2.33
CA LEU A 327 -7.13 8.08 -2.81
C LEU A 327 -8.17 8.50 -1.76
N GLN A 328 -8.91 9.55 -2.04
CA GLN A 328 -9.92 10.11 -1.14
C GLN A 328 -11.32 9.74 -1.61
N ILE A 329 -12.15 9.23 -0.69
CA ILE A 329 -13.55 8.90 -0.95
C ILE A 329 -14.42 9.75 -0.03
N LYS A 330 -15.22 10.64 -0.62
CA LYS A 330 -16.07 11.62 0.07
C LYS A 330 -17.54 11.19 0.03
N PRO A 331 -18.07 10.59 1.10
CA PRO A 331 -19.42 10.01 1.08
C PRO A 331 -20.54 11.05 0.99
N ASP A 332 -20.26 12.31 1.30
CA ASP A 332 -21.18 13.44 1.25
C ASP A 332 -21.39 14.02 -0.17
N LEU A 333 -20.52 13.64 -1.13
CA LEU A 333 -20.62 14.05 -2.51
C LEU A 333 -21.55 13.11 -3.34
N PRO A 334 -22.12 13.60 -4.45
CA PRO A 334 -22.80 12.72 -5.40
C PRO A 334 -21.89 11.58 -5.85
N GLU A 335 -22.43 10.38 -6.05
CA GLU A 335 -21.70 9.16 -6.39
C GLU A 335 -20.66 9.37 -7.53
N ALA A 336 -21.02 10.14 -8.55
CA ALA A 336 -20.14 10.46 -9.67
C ALA A 336 -18.93 11.36 -9.32
N ALA A 337 -18.89 11.95 -8.12
CA ALA A 337 -17.85 12.88 -7.68
C ALA A 337 -17.19 12.44 -6.35
N GLN A 338 -17.56 11.29 -5.81
CA GLN A 338 -17.09 10.84 -4.49
C GLN A 338 -15.60 10.53 -4.45
N THR A 339 -15.03 10.05 -5.53
CA THR A 339 -13.67 9.57 -5.58
C THR A 339 -12.72 10.57 -6.24
N ILE A 340 -11.68 10.94 -5.53
CA ILE A 340 -10.65 11.86 -5.98
C ILE A 340 -9.28 11.24 -5.74
N MET A 341 -8.53 11.04 -6.81
CA MET A 341 -7.11 10.68 -6.74
C MET A 341 -6.30 11.97 -6.75
N TRP A 342 -5.71 12.29 -5.63
CA TRP A 342 -4.73 13.37 -5.53
C TRP A 342 -3.36 12.81 -5.86
N MET A 343 -2.70 13.35 -6.86
CA MET A 343 -1.45 12.78 -7.37
C MET A 343 -0.36 13.82 -7.57
N ALA A 344 0.82 13.56 -7.00
CA ALA A 344 2.07 14.25 -7.27
C ALA A 344 3.02 13.31 -8.02
N LEU A 345 3.38 13.68 -9.25
CA LEU A 345 4.24 12.88 -10.13
C LEU A 345 5.65 13.46 -10.20
N GLY A 346 6.64 12.58 -10.32
CA GLY A 346 7.98 12.94 -10.75
C GLY A 346 8.91 13.48 -9.66
N GLY A 347 8.99 12.80 -8.52
CA GLY A 347 10.01 13.04 -7.49
C GLY A 347 9.65 14.11 -6.45
N ALA A 348 10.22 13.96 -5.27
CA ALA A 348 10.16 14.87 -4.13
C ALA A 348 8.76 15.46 -3.86
N PRO A 349 7.79 14.67 -3.33
CA PRO A 349 6.43 15.17 -3.04
C PRO A 349 6.42 16.37 -2.08
N THR A 350 7.48 16.60 -1.32
CA THR A 350 7.68 17.84 -0.54
C THR A 350 7.51 19.11 -1.39
N PHE A 351 7.91 19.07 -2.65
CA PHE A 351 7.97 20.24 -3.56
C PHE A 351 7.03 20.12 -4.75
N THR A 352 6.29 19.02 -4.87
CA THR A 352 5.41 18.74 -6.00
C THR A 352 3.95 18.90 -5.58
N PRO A 353 3.16 19.73 -6.28
CA PRO A 353 1.74 19.89 -5.97
C PRO A 353 0.95 18.62 -6.35
N TYR A 354 -0.05 18.30 -5.53
CA TYR A 354 -1.00 17.26 -5.85
C TYR A 354 -2.08 17.74 -6.81
N LEU A 355 -2.24 17.02 -7.91
CA LEU A 355 -3.30 17.27 -8.91
C LEU A 355 -4.52 16.40 -8.58
N PRO A 356 -5.75 16.97 -8.55
CA PRO A 356 -6.97 16.20 -8.37
C PRO A 356 -7.39 15.53 -9.71
N LEU A 357 -7.57 14.21 -9.68
CA LEU A 357 -8.07 13.40 -10.77
C LEU A 357 -9.34 12.68 -10.30
N PHE A 358 -10.48 12.91 -10.96
CA PHE A 358 -11.75 12.34 -10.54
C PHE A 358 -11.90 10.88 -10.97
N GLY A 359 -12.25 10.00 -10.02
CA GLY A 359 -12.35 8.57 -10.21
C GLY A 359 -13.42 8.09 -11.19
N ASN A 360 -14.44 8.91 -11.46
CA ASN A 360 -15.50 8.61 -12.42
C ASN A 360 -15.29 9.26 -13.82
N ALA A 361 -14.09 9.77 -14.10
CA ALA A 361 -13.78 10.28 -15.44
C ALA A 361 -13.80 9.14 -16.46
N ASP A 362 -14.40 9.41 -17.65
CA ASP A 362 -14.44 8.46 -18.76
C ASP A 362 -13.16 8.48 -19.60
N GLN A 363 -12.39 9.56 -19.49
CA GLN A 363 -11.17 9.75 -20.26
C GLN A 363 -10.10 10.45 -19.42
N ALA A 364 -8.86 10.04 -19.60
CA ALA A 364 -7.71 10.75 -19.09
C ALA A 364 -7.41 12.00 -19.93
N ASP A 365 -6.95 13.09 -19.29
CA ASP A 365 -6.41 14.25 -19.99
C ASP A 365 -5.27 13.81 -20.93
N ALA A 366 -5.26 14.35 -22.14
CA ALA A 366 -4.29 13.97 -23.16
C ALA A 366 -2.83 14.18 -22.74
N ARG A 367 -2.55 15.19 -21.88
CA ARG A 367 -1.22 15.48 -21.37
C ARG A 367 -0.73 14.42 -20.38
N LEU A 368 -1.62 13.80 -19.62
CA LEU A 368 -1.31 12.74 -18.65
C LEU A 368 -1.30 11.36 -19.30
N ARG A 369 -2.15 11.15 -20.32
CA ARG A 369 -2.25 9.90 -21.06
C ARG A 369 -1.08 9.66 -22.02
N ASN A 370 -0.56 10.72 -22.63
CA ASN A 370 0.44 10.66 -23.70
C ASN A 370 1.85 11.02 -23.18
N THR A 371 2.19 10.61 -21.96
CA THR A 371 3.55 10.77 -21.43
C THR A 371 4.57 10.09 -22.36
N PRO A 372 5.63 10.78 -22.79
CA PRO A 372 6.66 10.17 -23.62
C PRO A 372 7.47 9.13 -22.83
N ALA A 373 8.02 8.13 -23.53
CA ALA A 373 8.85 7.08 -22.91
C ALA A 373 10.26 7.59 -22.50
N GLU A 374 10.68 8.71 -23.06
CA GLU A 374 11.96 9.37 -22.73
C GLU A 374 11.62 10.77 -22.16
N LEU A 375 12.22 11.10 -21.03
CA LEU A 375 12.10 12.40 -20.36
C LEU A 375 13.19 13.37 -20.82
#